data_210accb7e7e37d34ba8f49f33a056dc2
#
_entry.id   210accb7e7e37d34ba8f49f33a056dc2
#
_cell.length_a   1.000
_cell.length_b   1.000
_cell.length_c   1.000
_cell.angle_alpha   90.00
_cell.angle_beta   90.00
_cell.angle_gamma   90.00
#
_symmetry.space_group_name_H-M   'P 1'
#
loop_
_entity.id
_entity.type
_entity.pdbx_description
1 polymer ?
#
loop_
_entity_poly.entity_id
_entity_poly.type
_entity_poly.pdbx_seq_one_letter_code
_entity_poly.pdbx_strand_id
1 'polypeptide(L)'
;MCKIDFLGSGVCASGLEKHYVSYYPQGRMLLYAALAEGKIPITEKCLKIADTCDLCGRCDYQCYFVTELRPTLVMKALKAEIASHLEKGGKVEKAPEDPVLREMRDIVGEDMATNDRAIAVTYSRDPGPLSVPKMPAYVVLPGTKGEISALLKLFHQRKIPWAVRGNGSQNMGFVMSEGVVIDTNRMTEIVFDEKNWAVRVGPGVAAFDLQREAVKRGYRVNVAEPAALVCANMMCSGIFSTFLTGYGTAADNCVNAEFVAADGSFFSLSDKEAPNLFAFKQADQGLPGICTSVNLKLHPMTKDEAGVLVPFDSLEKALVFSRECAVRRIGLAVGVLGAEYISTFLTPTKKLAAEIKTVFKNKLGIEYLVLIIGDQYAIQSVSAMGHPCFDQRLFRALFLGLPSLRSANWLALLDSLSSAEAFSYLKIKGFAELAETALMPSPAQLVEEIDPELRSFYEKIYARPEMTDLVWLNMFRILSSRMGREKQFSVNIIYLPLEADLIGEFCAEFKRIADRHGLKNDLGFITPIDDGKRAILEYDYFFDQNDPDEISRTQRAAMDAGALIESYSARLGTIRWIRHVVNQGFSRKENLLYT
;
A
#
# COMPACT_ATOMS: atom_id res chain seq x y z
N MET A 1 0.63 -7.47 2.89
CA MET A 1 2.03 -7.99 2.82
C MET A 1 2.12 -9.50 3.11
N CYS A 2 1.42 -10.07 4.09
CA CYS A 2 1.56 -11.51 4.44
C CYS A 2 1.13 -12.52 3.36
N LYS A 3 0.42 -12.08 2.32
CA LYS A 3 -0.10 -12.94 1.24
C LYS A 3 0.72 -12.86 -0.06
N ILE A 4 1.79 -12.07 -0.10
CA ILE A 4 2.69 -11.95 -1.24
C ILE A 4 4.12 -12.30 -0.83
N ASP A 5 4.88 -12.88 -1.75
CA ASP A 5 6.28 -13.30 -1.52
C ASP A 5 7.27 -12.36 -2.20
N PHE A 6 7.43 -11.17 -1.64
CA PHE A 6 8.29 -10.14 -2.25
C PHE A 6 9.79 -10.31 -1.93
N LEU A 7 10.14 -11.08 -0.91
CA LEU A 7 11.54 -11.38 -0.58
C LEU A 7 12.02 -12.75 -1.05
N GLY A 8 11.13 -13.60 -1.54
CA GLY A 8 11.47 -14.99 -1.88
C GLY A 8 11.62 -15.91 -0.66
N SER A 9 11.05 -15.52 0.48
CA SER A 9 11.02 -16.35 1.70
C SER A 9 9.85 -17.34 1.73
N GLY A 10 8.93 -17.20 0.82
CA GLY A 10 7.68 -17.95 0.75
C GLY A 10 6.54 -17.34 1.56
N VAL A 11 5.31 -17.66 1.16
CA VAL A 11 4.08 -17.32 1.87
C VAL A 11 3.73 -18.43 2.86
N CYS A 12 2.93 -18.11 3.89
CA CYS A 12 2.47 -19.08 4.87
C CYS A 12 1.68 -20.23 4.22
N ALA A 13 2.17 -21.47 4.35
CA ALA A 13 1.58 -22.64 3.70
C ALA A 13 0.12 -22.87 4.12
N SER A 14 -0.18 -22.78 5.42
CA SER A 14 -1.55 -22.93 5.92
C SER A 14 -2.50 -21.82 5.45
N GLY A 15 -1.97 -20.61 5.23
CA GLY A 15 -2.74 -19.52 4.64
C GLY A 15 -3.12 -19.80 3.18
N LEU A 16 -2.16 -20.32 2.39
CA LEU A 16 -2.41 -20.71 1.00
C LEU A 16 -3.41 -21.86 0.89
N GLU A 17 -3.36 -22.83 1.79
CA GLU A 17 -4.26 -23.97 1.81
C GLU A 17 -5.68 -23.61 2.25
N LYS A 18 -5.82 -22.84 3.34
CA LYS A 18 -7.12 -22.54 3.98
C LYS A 18 -7.77 -21.26 3.46
N HIS A 19 -7.02 -20.37 2.83
CA HIS A 19 -7.41 -19.09 2.24
C HIS A 19 -7.89 -18.01 3.23
N TYR A 20 -8.49 -18.35 4.38
CA TYR A 20 -8.92 -17.37 5.38
C TYR A 20 -7.77 -16.55 5.96
N VAL A 21 -8.03 -15.26 6.23
CA VAL A 21 -7.05 -14.34 6.83
C VAL A 21 -6.47 -14.90 8.14
N SER A 22 -7.30 -15.58 8.94
CA SER A 22 -6.91 -16.17 10.23
C SER A 22 -5.78 -17.21 10.15
N TYR A 23 -5.55 -17.82 9.00
CA TYR A 23 -4.44 -18.78 8.79
C TYR A 23 -3.16 -18.12 8.29
N TYR A 24 -3.17 -16.81 8.03
CA TYR A 24 -1.98 -16.03 7.75
C TYR A 24 -1.45 -15.34 9.01
N PRO A 25 -0.17 -14.91 9.06
CA PRO A 25 0.41 -14.28 10.24
C PRO A 25 -0.39 -13.10 10.77
N GLN A 26 -0.86 -12.20 9.91
CA GLN A 26 -1.69 -11.05 10.31
C GLN A 26 -2.96 -11.48 11.05
N GLY A 27 -3.67 -12.47 10.52
CA GLY A 27 -4.90 -12.96 11.14
C GLY A 27 -4.64 -13.63 12.48
N ARG A 28 -3.56 -14.42 12.60
CA ARG A 28 -3.17 -15.02 13.90
C ARG A 28 -2.83 -13.97 14.95
N MET A 29 -2.16 -12.87 14.56
CA MET A 29 -1.88 -11.76 15.48
C MET A 29 -3.17 -11.08 15.94
N LEU A 30 -4.13 -10.84 15.03
CA LEU A 30 -5.44 -10.29 15.37
C LEU A 30 -6.25 -11.25 16.27
N LEU A 31 -6.19 -12.54 15.99
CA LEU A 31 -6.82 -13.57 16.83
C LEU A 31 -6.25 -13.55 18.23
N TYR A 32 -4.91 -13.55 18.37
CA TYR A 32 -4.26 -13.47 19.67
C TYR A 32 -4.66 -12.22 20.45
N ALA A 33 -4.64 -11.05 19.81
CA ALA A 33 -5.06 -9.81 20.44
C ALA A 33 -6.51 -9.88 20.93
N ALA A 34 -7.43 -10.43 20.13
CA ALA A 34 -8.83 -10.57 20.51
C ALA A 34 -9.05 -11.55 21.66
N LEU A 35 -8.27 -12.63 21.73
CA LEU A 35 -8.28 -13.58 22.88
C LEU A 35 -7.73 -12.92 24.14
N ALA A 36 -6.59 -12.25 24.06
CA ALA A 36 -5.96 -11.56 25.19
C ALA A 36 -6.83 -10.44 25.75
N GLU A 37 -7.61 -9.77 24.90
CA GLU A 37 -8.57 -8.74 25.29
C GLU A 37 -9.93 -9.31 25.75
N GLY A 38 -10.14 -10.63 25.74
CA GLY A 38 -11.40 -11.27 26.10
C GLY A 38 -12.58 -10.97 25.16
N LYS A 39 -12.32 -10.52 23.93
CA LYS A 39 -13.34 -10.15 22.94
C LYS A 39 -14.04 -11.33 22.30
N ILE A 40 -13.39 -12.48 22.27
CA ILE A 40 -13.91 -13.73 21.75
C ILE A 40 -13.52 -14.89 22.67
N PRO A 41 -14.34 -15.96 22.73
CA PRO A 41 -13.97 -17.21 23.41
C PRO A 41 -12.97 -18.02 22.59
N ILE A 42 -12.35 -19.01 23.24
CA ILE A 42 -11.58 -20.03 22.52
C ILE A 42 -12.55 -21.01 21.86
N THR A 43 -12.50 -21.08 20.52
CA THR A 43 -13.32 -21.98 19.71
C THR A 43 -12.50 -23.14 19.15
N GLU A 44 -13.18 -24.17 18.60
CA GLU A 44 -12.48 -25.27 17.90
C GLU A 44 -11.59 -24.77 16.76
N LYS A 45 -11.96 -23.65 16.09
CA LYS A 45 -11.14 -23.02 15.04
C LYS A 45 -9.90 -22.34 15.61
N CYS A 46 -9.92 -21.79 16.84
CA CYS A 46 -8.71 -21.28 17.49
C CYS A 46 -7.63 -22.37 17.59
N LEU A 47 -8.02 -23.59 18.02
CA LEU A 47 -7.11 -24.72 18.13
C LEU A 47 -6.50 -25.06 16.76
N LYS A 48 -7.33 -25.20 15.72
CA LYS A 48 -6.90 -25.51 14.36
C LYS A 48 -5.97 -24.42 13.78
N ILE A 49 -6.30 -23.14 14.00
CA ILE A 49 -5.48 -22.02 13.52
C ILE A 49 -4.09 -22.02 14.19
N ALA A 50 -4.03 -22.31 15.49
CA ALA A 50 -2.77 -22.40 16.22
C ALA A 50 -1.94 -23.63 15.80
N ASP A 51 -2.56 -24.79 15.63
CA ASP A 51 -1.89 -26.04 15.26
C ASP A 51 -1.27 -25.98 13.87
N THR A 52 -1.93 -25.31 12.91
CA THR A 52 -1.40 -25.14 11.55
C THR A 52 -0.19 -24.20 11.45
N CYS A 53 0.27 -23.61 12.56
CA CYS A 53 1.51 -22.84 12.60
C CYS A 53 2.66 -23.71 13.13
N ASP A 54 3.60 -24.03 12.27
CA ASP A 54 4.81 -24.80 12.57
C ASP A 54 5.99 -23.94 13.08
N LEU A 55 5.79 -22.64 13.27
CA LEU A 55 6.80 -21.66 13.71
C LEU A 55 8.03 -21.57 12.78
N CYS A 56 7.88 -21.83 11.49
CA CYS A 56 8.97 -21.88 10.50
C CYS A 56 9.73 -20.56 10.27
N GLY A 57 9.28 -19.42 10.80
CA GLY A 57 9.97 -18.14 10.72
C GLY A 57 9.82 -17.36 9.41
N ARG A 58 9.23 -17.93 8.34
CA ARG A 58 9.09 -17.25 7.04
C ARG A 58 8.42 -15.89 7.13
N CYS A 59 7.43 -15.76 8.00
CA CYS A 59 6.73 -14.50 8.20
C CYS A 59 7.60 -13.44 8.89
N ASP A 60 8.58 -13.82 9.71
CA ASP A 60 9.48 -12.87 10.37
C ASP A 60 10.32 -12.14 9.32
N TYR A 61 10.82 -12.82 8.29
CA TYR A 61 11.60 -12.19 7.24
C TYR A 61 10.83 -11.05 6.56
N GLN A 62 9.63 -11.33 6.06
CA GLN A 62 8.85 -10.33 5.34
C GLN A 62 8.32 -9.22 6.25
N CYS A 63 7.84 -9.57 7.44
CA CYS A 63 7.31 -8.60 8.38
C CYS A 63 8.39 -7.68 8.93
N TYR A 64 9.56 -8.23 9.28
CA TYR A 64 10.69 -7.44 9.77
C TYR A 64 11.17 -6.42 8.74
N PHE A 65 11.21 -6.79 7.45
CA PHE A 65 11.55 -5.87 6.36
C PHE A 65 10.68 -4.62 6.33
N VAL A 66 9.40 -4.76 6.66
CA VAL A 66 8.42 -3.66 6.61
C VAL A 66 8.32 -2.94 7.96
N THR A 67 8.24 -3.69 9.07
CA THR A 67 7.83 -3.17 10.39
C THR A 67 8.86 -3.35 11.49
N GLU A 68 9.93 -4.09 11.25
CA GLU A 68 10.89 -4.57 12.27
C GLU A 68 10.23 -5.46 13.35
N LEU A 69 9.05 -6.03 13.07
CA LEU A 69 8.35 -6.94 13.99
C LEU A 69 8.56 -8.40 13.60
N ARG A 70 8.43 -9.29 14.59
CA ARG A 70 8.58 -10.73 14.45
C ARG A 70 7.28 -11.46 14.80
N PRO A 71 6.44 -11.78 13.82
CA PRO A 71 5.16 -12.48 14.05
C PRO A 71 5.29 -13.81 14.80
N THR A 72 6.38 -14.55 14.65
CA THR A 72 6.57 -15.83 15.36
C THR A 72 6.52 -15.70 16.88
N LEU A 73 6.92 -14.56 17.45
CA LEU A 73 6.80 -14.30 18.88
C LEU A 73 5.33 -14.29 19.31
N VAL A 74 4.47 -13.67 18.52
CA VAL A 74 3.02 -13.66 18.79
C VAL A 74 2.42 -15.05 18.56
N MET A 75 2.91 -15.82 17.58
CA MET A 75 2.44 -17.19 17.34
C MET A 75 2.79 -18.11 18.52
N LYS A 76 3.98 -17.96 19.12
CA LYS A 76 4.36 -18.67 20.35
C LYS A 76 3.42 -18.32 21.50
N ALA A 77 3.11 -17.02 21.68
CA ALA A 77 2.17 -16.56 22.70
C ALA A 77 0.75 -17.10 22.48
N LEU A 78 0.25 -17.10 21.23
CA LEU A 78 -1.06 -17.69 20.90
C LEU A 78 -1.14 -19.17 21.27
N LYS A 79 -0.11 -19.96 20.93
CA LYS A 79 -0.05 -21.39 21.29
C LYS A 79 -0.01 -21.59 22.81
N ALA A 80 0.76 -20.78 23.53
CA ALA A 80 0.87 -20.85 24.99
C ALA A 80 -0.45 -20.49 25.67
N GLU A 81 -1.16 -19.46 25.20
CA GLU A 81 -2.46 -19.05 25.73
C GLU A 81 -3.51 -20.16 25.59
N ILE A 82 -3.59 -20.78 24.40
CA ILE A 82 -4.50 -21.90 24.14
C ILE A 82 -4.14 -23.10 25.03
N ALA A 83 -2.87 -23.48 25.14
CA ALA A 83 -2.42 -24.58 25.98
C ALA A 83 -2.77 -24.33 27.44
N SER A 84 -2.48 -23.14 27.98
CA SER A 84 -2.83 -22.75 29.35
C SER A 84 -4.33 -22.82 29.63
N HIS A 85 -5.15 -22.39 28.65
CA HIS A 85 -6.61 -22.48 28.77
C HIS A 85 -7.09 -23.95 28.91
N LEU A 86 -6.55 -24.83 28.06
CA LEU A 86 -6.91 -26.27 28.08
C LEU A 86 -6.43 -26.95 29.37
N GLU A 87 -5.20 -26.66 29.82
CA GLU A 87 -4.65 -27.21 31.08
C GLU A 87 -5.48 -26.82 32.29
N LYS A 88 -6.08 -25.63 32.29
CA LYS A 88 -7.00 -25.17 33.34
C LYS A 88 -8.42 -25.73 33.21
N GLY A 89 -8.67 -26.63 32.26
CA GLY A 89 -10.01 -27.18 32.01
C GLY A 89 -10.98 -26.20 31.37
N GLY A 90 -10.44 -25.17 30.67
CA GLY A 90 -11.23 -24.14 29.99
C GLY A 90 -12.13 -24.74 28.89
N LYS A 91 -13.32 -24.19 28.73
CA LYS A 91 -14.29 -24.65 27.73
C LYS A 91 -13.86 -24.21 26.34
N VAL A 92 -13.91 -25.13 25.39
CA VAL A 92 -13.77 -24.85 23.95
C VAL A 92 -15.17 -24.76 23.35
N GLU A 93 -15.47 -23.62 22.73
CA GLU A 93 -16.77 -23.39 22.12
C GLU A 93 -16.81 -23.91 20.67
N LYS A 94 -17.99 -24.36 20.24
CA LYS A 94 -18.28 -24.72 18.87
C LYS A 94 -19.16 -23.64 18.25
N ALA A 95 -18.82 -23.22 17.02
CA ALA A 95 -19.66 -22.29 16.27
C ALA A 95 -21.06 -22.90 16.04
N PRO A 96 -22.14 -22.13 16.23
CA PRO A 96 -23.49 -22.63 16.02
C PRO A 96 -23.75 -22.87 14.53
N GLU A 97 -24.50 -23.94 14.24
CA GLU A 97 -25.05 -24.17 12.91
C GLU A 97 -26.37 -23.40 12.77
N ASP A 98 -26.56 -22.76 11.64
CA ASP A 98 -27.81 -22.09 11.30
C ASP A 98 -28.18 -22.30 9.80
N PRO A 99 -29.45 -22.08 9.42
CA PRO A 99 -29.91 -22.32 8.05
C PRO A 99 -29.19 -21.46 7.00
N VAL A 100 -28.87 -20.21 7.34
CA VAL A 100 -28.20 -19.26 6.40
C VAL A 100 -26.77 -19.71 6.12
N LEU A 101 -26.05 -20.19 7.14
CA LEU A 101 -24.71 -20.76 6.97
C LEU A 101 -24.74 -21.97 6.06
N ARG A 102 -25.74 -22.85 6.19
CA ARG A 102 -25.90 -24.02 5.31
C ARG A 102 -26.13 -23.60 3.86
N GLU A 103 -27.05 -22.67 3.63
CA GLU A 103 -27.30 -22.14 2.28
C GLU A 103 -26.04 -21.56 1.65
N MET A 104 -25.19 -20.84 2.42
CA MET A 104 -23.90 -20.36 1.94
C MET A 104 -22.94 -21.52 1.61
N ARG A 105 -22.85 -22.53 2.47
CA ARG A 105 -22.01 -23.71 2.25
C ARG A 105 -22.44 -24.53 1.04
N ASP A 106 -23.73 -24.63 0.80
CA ASP A 106 -24.26 -25.28 -0.42
C ASP A 106 -23.82 -24.57 -1.71
N ILE A 107 -23.57 -23.25 -1.63
CA ILE A 107 -23.09 -22.45 -2.77
C ILE A 107 -21.57 -22.56 -2.95
N VAL A 108 -20.78 -22.37 -1.88
CA VAL A 108 -19.31 -22.21 -1.99
C VAL A 108 -18.50 -23.41 -1.50
N GLY A 109 -19.13 -24.39 -0.91
CA GLY A 109 -18.52 -25.56 -0.24
C GLY A 109 -18.42 -25.40 1.26
N GLU A 110 -18.40 -26.54 1.96
CA GLU A 110 -18.49 -26.65 3.44
C GLU A 110 -17.42 -25.82 4.16
N ASP A 111 -16.18 -25.86 3.70
CA ASP A 111 -15.05 -25.16 4.34
C ASP A 111 -14.92 -23.68 3.94
N MET A 112 -15.74 -23.19 3.00
CA MET A 112 -15.62 -21.87 2.39
C MET A 112 -16.64 -20.85 2.92
N ALA A 113 -17.44 -21.22 3.91
CA ALA A 113 -18.33 -20.32 4.66
C ALA A 113 -18.29 -20.66 6.15
N THR A 114 -18.27 -19.63 7.01
CA THR A 114 -18.17 -19.81 8.45
C THR A 114 -18.75 -18.62 9.21
N ASN A 115 -19.29 -18.89 10.40
CA ASN A 115 -19.68 -17.92 11.41
C ASN A 115 -18.81 -18.03 12.69
N ASP A 116 -17.70 -18.79 12.64
CA ASP A 116 -16.81 -18.95 13.78
C ASP A 116 -16.11 -17.65 14.14
N ARG A 117 -16.19 -17.25 15.41
CA ARG A 117 -15.66 -15.99 15.92
C ARG A 117 -14.15 -15.85 15.77
N ALA A 118 -13.39 -16.95 15.82
CA ALA A 118 -11.95 -16.94 15.62
C ALA A 118 -11.57 -16.53 14.18
N ILE A 119 -12.43 -16.85 13.21
CA ILE A 119 -12.25 -16.40 11.83
C ILE A 119 -12.85 -15.00 11.66
N ALA A 120 -14.09 -14.79 12.10
CA ALA A 120 -14.80 -13.53 11.94
C ALA A 120 -14.02 -12.31 12.48
N VAL A 121 -13.38 -12.44 13.65
CA VAL A 121 -12.60 -11.35 14.26
C VAL A 121 -11.45 -10.87 13.37
N THR A 122 -10.88 -11.73 12.53
CA THR A 122 -9.78 -11.35 11.61
C THR A 122 -10.26 -10.54 10.40
N TYR A 123 -11.56 -10.44 10.22
CA TYR A 123 -12.22 -9.62 9.21
C TYR A 123 -12.91 -8.37 9.78
N SER A 124 -12.85 -8.17 11.10
CA SER A 124 -13.58 -7.10 11.79
C SER A 124 -12.95 -5.74 11.67
N ARG A 125 -11.74 -5.63 11.11
CA ARG A 125 -10.96 -4.39 11.03
C ARG A 125 -10.30 -4.22 9.66
N ASP A 126 -10.08 -2.97 9.29
CA ASP A 126 -9.06 -2.54 8.34
C ASP A 126 -8.01 -1.67 9.06
N PRO A 127 -6.92 -1.26 8.40
CA PRO A 127 -5.91 -0.40 9.04
C PRO A 127 -6.35 1.07 9.20
N GLY A 128 -7.56 1.45 8.78
CA GLY A 128 -8.02 2.83 8.80
C GLY A 128 -8.30 3.37 10.20
N PRO A 129 -7.95 4.65 10.48
CA PRO A 129 -8.19 5.28 11.77
C PRO A 129 -9.65 5.64 11.98
N LEU A 130 -10.38 5.80 10.88
CA LEU A 130 -11.71 6.35 10.86
C LEU A 130 -12.79 5.27 10.92
N SER A 131 -12.39 4.01 10.76
CA SER A 131 -13.30 2.87 10.74
C SER A 131 -13.48 2.28 12.13
N VAL A 132 -14.74 2.16 12.58
CA VAL A 132 -15.07 1.37 13.77
C VAL A 132 -15.08 -0.10 13.38
N PRO A 133 -14.42 -0.97 14.18
CA PRO A 133 -14.46 -2.40 13.95
C PRO A 133 -15.88 -2.95 13.88
N LYS A 134 -16.17 -3.79 12.88
CA LYS A 134 -17.46 -4.47 12.71
C LYS A 134 -17.24 -5.97 12.68
N MET A 135 -17.76 -6.68 13.67
CA MET A 135 -17.69 -8.14 13.72
C MET A 135 -18.68 -8.72 12.69
N PRO A 136 -18.24 -9.39 11.63
CA PRO A 136 -19.15 -10.01 10.68
C PRO A 136 -19.85 -11.23 11.32
N ALA A 137 -21.13 -11.41 10.98
CA ALA A 137 -21.85 -12.63 11.35
C ALA A 137 -21.30 -13.84 10.56
N TYR A 138 -20.93 -13.63 9.29
CA TYR A 138 -20.40 -14.67 8.41
C TYR A 138 -19.21 -14.15 7.58
N VAL A 139 -18.33 -15.09 7.25
CA VAL A 139 -17.26 -14.89 6.26
C VAL A 139 -17.41 -15.96 5.19
N VAL A 140 -17.39 -15.57 3.90
CA VAL A 140 -17.57 -16.47 2.77
C VAL A 140 -16.51 -16.22 1.70
N LEU A 141 -15.97 -17.31 1.13
CA LEU A 141 -14.90 -17.31 0.15
C LEU A 141 -15.37 -17.93 -1.19
N PRO A 142 -16.00 -17.16 -2.08
CA PRO A 142 -16.38 -17.67 -3.39
C PRO A 142 -15.15 -17.96 -4.26
N GLY A 143 -15.24 -18.98 -5.11
CA GLY A 143 -14.20 -19.36 -6.09
C GLY A 143 -14.55 -18.99 -7.53
N THR A 144 -15.81 -18.63 -7.80
CA THR A 144 -16.30 -18.32 -9.15
C THR A 144 -17.26 -17.12 -9.15
N LYS A 145 -17.42 -16.47 -10.32
CA LYS A 145 -18.42 -15.40 -10.47
C LYS A 145 -19.86 -15.92 -10.34
N GLY A 146 -20.11 -17.19 -10.66
CA GLY A 146 -21.40 -17.83 -10.44
C GLY A 146 -21.75 -17.98 -8.96
N GLU A 147 -20.78 -18.38 -8.13
CA GLU A 147 -20.96 -18.43 -6.67
C GLU A 147 -21.23 -17.03 -6.09
N ILE A 148 -20.51 -15.99 -6.56
CA ILE A 148 -20.78 -14.60 -6.16
C ILE A 148 -22.23 -14.22 -6.50
N SER A 149 -22.69 -14.51 -7.72
CA SER A 149 -24.08 -14.26 -8.15
C SER A 149 -25.09 -14.94 -7.25
N ALA A 150 -24.89 -16.23 -6.95
CA ALA A 150 -25.78 -17.00 -6.07
C ALA A 150 -25.81 -16.44 -4.64
N LEU A 151 -24.64 -16.09 -4.08
CA LEU A 151 -24.54 -15.47 -2.75
C LEU A 151 -25.28 -14.13 -2.71
N LEU A 152 -25.09 -13.24 -3.69
CA LEU A 152 -25.76 -11.93 -3.70
C LEU A 152 -27.27 -12.08 -3.80
N LYS A 153 -27.78 -13.04 -4.58
CA LYS A 153 -29.22 -13.37 -4.61
C LYS A 153 -29.73 -13.82 -3.24
N LEU A 154 -28.98 -14.70 -2.56
CA LEU A 154 -29.29 -15.14 -1.20
C LEU A 154 -29.33 -13.96 -0.23
N PHE A 155 -28.31 -13.09 -0.26
CA PHE A 155 -28.22 -11.93 0.65
C PHE A 155 -29.35 -10.94 0.38
N HIS A 156 -29.69 -10.72 -0.89
CA HIS A 156 -30.81 -9.86 -1.25
C HIS A 156 -32.15 -10.42 -0.72
N GLN A 157 -32.41 -11.72 -0.93
CA GLN A 157 -33.63 -12.39 -0.45
C GLN A 157 -33.75 -12.37 1.09
N ARG A 158 -32.62 -12.57 1.78
CA ARG A 158 -32.55 -12.61 3.24
C ARG A 158 -32.36 -11.22 3.89
N LYS A 159 -32.17 -10.16 3.09
CA LYS A 159 -31.85 -8.80 3.53
C LYS A 159 -30.61 -8.74 4.41
N ILE A 160 -29.58 -9.51 4.09
CA ILE A 160 -28.33 -9.56 4.83
C ILE A 160 -27.38 -8.51 4.26
N PRO A 161 -26.85 -7.57 5.06
CA PRO A 161 -25.86 -6.63 4.60
C PRO A 161 -24.54 -7.35 4.35
N TRP A 162 -23.79 -6.91 3.35
CA TRP A 162 -22.52 -7.52 2.98
C TRP A 162 -21.48 -6.47 2.59
N ALA A 163 -20.21 -6.85 2.65
CA ALA A 163 -19.10 -6.11 2.10
C ALA A 163 -18.15 -7.05 1.40
N VAL A 164 -17.52 -6.57 0.31
CA VAL A 164 -16.46 -7.32 -0.37
C VAL A 164 -15.11 -6.95 0.20
N ARG A 165 -14.25 -7.95 0.38
CA ARG A 165 -12.89 -7.79 0.90
C ARG A 165 -11.90 -8.52 0.00
N GLY A 166 -10.86 -7.80 -0.42
CA GLY A 166 -9.63 -8.40 -0.91
C GLY A 166 -8.66 -8.70 0.23
N ASN A 167 -7.43 -8.19 0.17
CA ASN A 167 -6.45 -8.34 1.25
C ASN A 167 -6.71 -7.40 2.46
N GLY A 168 -7.71 -6.51 2.37
CA GLY A 168 -8.02 -5.57 3.44
C GLY A 168 -6.88 -4.58 3.71
N SER A 169 -6.12 -4.21 2.69
CA SER A 169 -4.96 -3.32 2.81
C SER A 169 -5.33 -1.83 2.77
N GLN A 170 -6.53 -1.50 2.34
CA GLN A 170 -7.01 -0.12 2.32
C GLN A 170 -7.38 0.37 3.73
N ASN A 171 -7.29 1.68 3.94
CA ASN A 171 -7.48 2.33 5.24
C ASN A 171 -8.72 3.26 5.29
N MET A 172 -9.76 2.96 4.50
CA MET A 172 -10.92 3.84 4.28
C MET A 172 -12.24 3.31 4.85
N GLY A 173 -12.27 2.10 5.44
CA GLY A 173 -13.46 1.55 6.10
C GLY A 173 -14.43 0.75 5.22
N PHE A 174 -14.11 0.46 3.97
CA PHE A 174 -15.05 -0.18 3.02
C PHE A 174 -15.20 -1.69 3.13
N VAL A 175 -14.30 -2.37 3.82
CA VAL A 175 -14.15 -3.83 3.75
C VAL A 175 -14.79 -4.58 4.93
N MET A 176 -15.65 -3.91 5.68
CA MET A 176 -16.26 -4.45 6.91
C MET A 176 -17.78 -4.45 6.82
N SER A 177 -18.40 -5.48 7.35
CA SER A 177 -19.85 -5.63 7.49
C SER A 177 -20.18 -6.32 8.79
N GLU A 178 -21.32 -6.01 9.39
CA GLU A 178 -21.89 -6.79 10.52
C GLU A 178 -22.60 -8.05 10.02
N GLY A 179 -23.00 -8.10 8.76
CA GLY A 179 -23.60 -9.26 8.11
C GLY A 179 -22.55 -10.21 7.54
N VAL A 180 -22.28 -10.13 6.25
CA VAL A 180 -21.34 -11.02 5.54
C VAL A 180 -20.13 -10.24 5.05
N VAL A 181 -18.94 -10.81 5.21
CA VAL A 181 -17.75 -10.39 4.44
C VAL A 181 -17.46 -11.44 3.37
N ILE A 182 -17.45 -10.99 2.11
CA ILE A 182 -17.13 -11.79 0.93
C ILE A 182 -15.64 -11.61 0.63
N ASP A 183 -14.83 -12.64 0.84
CA ASP A 183 -13.40 -12.63 0.57
C ASP A 183 -13.10 -13.25 -0.81
N THR A 184 -12.51 -12.47 -1.72
CA THR A 184 -12.29 -12.87 -3.11
C THR A 184 -10.95 -13.57 -3.37
N ASN A 185 -10.16 -13.86 -2.35
CA ASN A 185 -8.78 -14.36 -2.50
C ASN A 185 -8.63 -15.72 -3.21
N ARG A 186 -9.71 -16.48 -3.41
CA ARG A 186 -9.67 -17.77 -4.14
C ARG A 186 -9.62 -17.61 -5.67
N MET A 187 -10.00 -16.47 -6.21
CA MET A 187 -10.17 -16.25 -7.65
C MET A 187 -8.88 -15.66 -8.27
N THR A 188 -7.83 -16.46 -8.35
CA THR A 188 -6.46 -16.03 -8.67
C THR A 188 -6.05 -16.22 -10.14
N GLU A 189 -6.99 -16.27 -11.05
CA GLU A 189 -6.71 -16.48 -12.48
C GLU A 189 -5.97 -15.28 -13.10
N ILE A 190 -4.91 -15.55 -13.88
CA ILE A 190 -4.17 -14.58 -14.71
C ILE A 190 -4.06 -15.15 -16.11
N VAL A 191 -4.59 -14.45 -17.11
CA VAL A 191 -4.55 -14.87 -18.52
C VAL A 191 -3.94 -13.76 -19.37
N PHE A 192 -2.74 -14.02 -19.91
CA PHE A 192 -2.05 -13.10 -20.81
C PHE A 192 -2.55 -13.24 -22.24
N ASP A 193 -2.88 -12.11 -22.86
CA ASP A 193 -3.16 -11.96 -24.29
C ASP A 193 -2.13 -10.98 -24.90
N GLU A 194 -0.93 -11.49 -25.10
CA GLU A 194 0.20 -10.69 -25.57
C GLU A 194 -0.01 -10.12 -26.98
N LYS A 195 -0.84 -10.81 -27.82
CA LYS A 195 -1.18 -10.32 -29.16
C LYS A 195 -1.97 -9.01 -29.12
N ASN A 196 -2.82 -8.87 -28.10
CA ASN A 196 -3.64 -7.68 -27.90
C ASN A 196 -3.10 -6.77 -26.80
N TRP A 197 -1.87 -7.03 -26.32
CA TRP A 197 -1.20 -6.23 -25.28
C TRP A 197 -2.07 -6.09 -24.02
N ALA A 198 -2.67 -7.18 -23.61
CA ALA A 198 -3.61 -7.21 -22.50
C ALA A 198 -3.36 -8.41 -21.57
N VAL A 199 -3.81 -8.27 -20.34
CA VAL A 199 -3.86 -9.36 -19.34
C VAL A 199 -5.18 -9.30 -18.59
N ARG A 200 -5.90 -10.43 -18.56
CA ARG A 200 -7.13 -10.59 -17.77
C ARG A 200 -6.78 -11.17 -16.41
N VAL A 201 -7.31 -10.56 -15.35
CA VAL A 201 -7.06 -10.99 -13.97
C VAL A 201 -8.34 -11.12 -13.18
N GLY A 202 -8.40 -12.14 -12.35
CA GLY A 202 -9.47 -12.37 -11.38
C GLY A 202 -9.33 -11.52 -10.11
N PRO A 203 -10.39 -11.45 -9.29
CA PRO A 203 -10.45 -10.55 -8.15
C PRO A 203 -9.58 -10.99 -6.96
N GLY A 204 -9.00 -12.19 -6.98
CA GLY A 204 -8.05 -12.68 -5.98
C GLY A 204 -6.57 -12.43 -6.32
N VAL A 205 -6.27 -11.80 -7.45
CA VAL A 205 -4.89 -11.56 -7.91
C VAL A 205 -4.31 -10.34 -7.22
N ALA A 206 -3.17 -10.50 -6.52
CA ALA A 206 -2.43 -9.39 -5.95
C ALA A 206 -1.65 -8.63 -7.03
N ALA A 207 -1.53 -7.30 -6.89
CA ALA A 207 -0.78 -6.46 -7.82
C ALA A 207 0.68 -6.90 -7.96
N PHE A 208 1.31 -7.32 -6.86
CA PHE A 208 2.67 -7.87 -6.88
C PHE A 208 2.80 -9.13 -7.73
N ASP A 209 1.88 -10.08 -7.57
CA ASP A 209 1.93 -11.34 -8.31
C ASP A 209 1.69 -11.12 -9.81
N LEU A 210 0.73 -10.25 -10.16
CA LEU A 210 0.51 -9.84 -11.55
C LEU A 210 1.75 -9.18 -12.16
N GLN A 211 2.33 -8.22 -11.45
CA GLN A 211 3.53 -7.52 -11.91
C GLN A 211 4.71 -8.47 -12.10
N ARG A 212 4.92 -9.40 -11.15
CA ARG A 212 5.97 -10.43 -11.25
C ARG A 212 5.80 -11.32 -12.48
N GLU A 213 4.57 -11.75 -12.77
CA GLU A 213 4.29 -12.58 -13.95
C GLU A 213 4.41 -11.80 -15.27
N ALA A 214 4.08 -10.51 -15.27
CA ALA A 214 4.27 -9.63 -16.43
C ALA A 214 5.77 -9.41 -16.72
N VAL A 215 6.58 -9.11 -15.70
CA VAL A 215 8.02 -8.88 -15.83
C VAL A 215 8.76 -10.09 -16.43
N LYS A 216 8.38 -11.32 -16.05
CA LYS A 216 8.94 -12.55 -16.64
C LYS A 216 8.74 -12.63 -18.16
N ARG A 217 7.74 -11.91 -18.69
CA ARG A 217 7.38 -11.86 -20.13
C ARG A 217 7.91 -10.61 -20.83
N GLY A 218 8.68 -9.76 -20.12
CA GLY A 218 9.18 -8.49 -20.66
C GLY A 218 8.16 -7.36 -20.67
N TYR A 219 7.09 -7.50 -19.91
CA TYR A 219 6.05 -6.49 -19.75
C TYR A 219 5.95 -5.97 -18.31
N ARG A 220 5.28 -4.85 -18.16
CA ARG A 220 4.76 -4.37 -16.86
C ARG A 220 3.28 -4.05 -16.98
N VAL A 221 2.61 -4.02 -15.85
CA VAL A 221 1.24 -3.51 -15.69
C VAL A 221 1.28 -2.23 -14.87
N ASN A 222 0.36 -1.32 -15.13
CA ASN A 222 0.30 -0.05 -14.43
C ASN A 222 -0.70 -0.13 -13.27
N VAL A 223 -0.29 -0.78 -12.19
CA VAL A 223 -1.06 -0.98 -10.95
C VAL A 223 -0.31 -0.39 -9.76
N ALA A 224 -1.04 -0.09 -8.70
CA ALA A 224 -0.48 0.41 -7.45
C ALA A 224 -0.56 -0.66 -6.35
N GLU A 225 0.07 -0.39 -5.22
CA GLU A 225 0.00 -1.12 -3.95
C GLU A 225 0.18 -2.65 -4.08
N PRO A 226 1.37 -3.16 -3.79
CA PRO A 226 1.75 -4.55 -4.10
C PRO A 226 0.86 -5.59 -3.44
N ALA A 227 0.38 -5.32 -2.24
CA ALA A 227 -0.47 -6.23 -1.47
C ALA A 227 -1.97 -6.08 -1.77
N ALA A 228 -2.39 -5.07 -2.52
CA ALA A 228 -3.77 -4.90 -2.93
C ALA A 228 -4.16 -5.94 -3.99
N LEU A 229 -5.39 -6.43 -3.93
CA LEU A 229 -5.95 -7.21 -5.02
C LEU A 229 -6.35 -6.27 -6.17
N VAL A 230 -6.01 -6.62 -7.41
CA VAL A 230 -6.13 -5.72 -8.56
C VAL A 230 -7.57 -5.21 -8.75
N CYS A 231 -8.56 -6.11 -8.78
CA CYS A 231 -9.97 -5.71 -8.95
C CYS A 231 -10.45 -4.80 -7.80
N ALA A 232 -10.11 -5.13 -6.54
CA ALA A 232 -10.47 -4.31 -5.38
C ALA A 232 -9.79 -2.94 -5.42
N ASN A 233 -8.52 -2.87 -5.86
CA ASN A 233 -7.80 -1.63 -6.04
C ASN A 233 -8.47 -0.74 -7.10
N MET A 234 -8.86 -1.31 -8.24
CA MET A 234 -9.58 -0.60 -9.29
C MET A 234 -10.90 0.00 -8.79
N MET A 235 -11.65 -0.75 -7.96
CA MET A 235 -12.91 -0.30 -7.37
C MET A 235 -12.73 0.82 -6.34
N CYS A 236 -11.72 0.70 -5.48
CA CYS A 236 -11.53 1.64 -4.37
C CYS A 236 -10.75 2.89 -4.79
N SER A 237 -9.76 2.74 -5.67
CA SER A 237 -8.81 3.81 -5.97
C SER A 237 -8.16 3.70 -7.35
N GLY A 238 -8.88 3.30 -8.37
CA GLY A 238 -8.38 3.15 -9.76
C GLY A 238 -7.57 4.34 -10.32
N ILE A 239 -7.36 5.33 -9.50
CA ILE A 239 -6.62 6.59 -9.74
C ILE A 239 -5.11 6.43 -9.54
N PHE A 240 -4.67 5.46 -8.71
CA PHE A 240 -3.24 5.26 -8.47
C PHE A 240 -2.63 4.28 -9.44
N SER A 241 -1.39 4.57 -9.80
CA SER A 241 -0.53 3.65 -10.52
C SER A 241 0.94 3.97 -10.25
N THR A 242 1.79 3.01 -10.56
CA THR A 242 3.24 3.13 -10.35
C THR A 242 3.89 4.10 -11.35
N PHE A 243 3.34 4.17 -12.59
CA PHE A 243 3.87 4.96 -13.69
C PHE A 243 2.82 5.98 -14.19
N LEU A 244 2.27 6.74 -13.24
CA LEU A 244 1.20 7.71 -13.47
C LEU A 244 1.50 8.72 -14.57
N THR A 245 2.73 9.26 -14.59
CA THR A 245 3.12 10.30 -15.54
C THR A 245 3.15 9.79 -16.97
N GLY A 246 3.68 8.56 -17.17
CA GLY A 246 3.81 7.98 -18.50
C GLY A 246 2.57 7.24 -19.00
N TYR A 247 1.85 6.56 -18.12
CA TYR A 247 0.76 5.65 -18.50
C TYR A 247 -0.63 6.07 -17.99
N GLY A 248 -0.70 7.17 -17.24
CA GLY A 248 -1.96 7.59 -16.62
C GLY A 248 -2.33 6.78 -15.38
N THR A 249 -3.59 6.88 -14.96
CA THR A 249 -4.11 6.15 -13.79
C THR A 249 -4.26 4.65 -14.06
N ALA A 250 -4.41 3.85 -13.03
CA ALA A 250 -4.72 2.42 -13.19
C ALA A 250 -6.01 2.23 -14.01
N ALA A 251 -7.02 3.08 -13.79
CA ALA A 251 -8.27 3.06 -14.57
C ALA A 251 -8.09 3.39 -16.06
N ASP A 252 -7.13 4.25 -16.43
CA ASP A 252 -6.77 4.52 -17.83
C ASP A 252 -6.15 3.30 -18.53
N ASN A 253 -5.64 2.36 -17.75
CA ASN A 253 -5.05 1.13 -18.21
C ASN A 253 -6.02 -0.05 -18.23
N CYS A 254 -7.28 0.15 -17.82
CA CYS A 254 -8.33 -0.86 -17.91
C CYS A 254 -8.94 -0.85 -19.33
N VAL A 255 -8.98 -2.02 -19.97
CA VAL A 255 -9.60 -2.23 -21.30
C VAL A 255 -11.09 -2.52 -21.14
N ASN A 256 -11.42 -3.40 -20.23
CA ASN A 256 -12.78 -3.72 -19.81
C ASN A 256 -12.78 -4.40 -18.44
N ALA A 257 -13.94 -4.47 -17.82
CA ALA A 257 -14.14 -5.15 -16.54
C ALA A 257 -15.49 -5.84 -16.47
N GLU A 258 -15.56 -6.97 -15.76
CA GLU A 258 -16.79 -7.74 -15.53
C GLU A 258 -17.21 -7.63 -14.06
N PHE A 259 -18.52 -7.62 -13.84
CA PHE A 259 -19.13 -7.45 -12.53
C PHE A 259 -20.28 -8.40 -12.29
N VAL A 260 -20.57 -8.62 -11.01
CA VAL A 260 -21.84 -9.13 -10.52
C VAL A 260 -22.53 -8.01 -9.76
N ALA A 261 -23.69 -7.59 -10.20
CA ALA A 261 -24.50 -6.57 -9.54
C ALA A 261 -25.10 -7.07 -8.22
N ALA A 262 -25.60 -6.16 -7.38
CA ALA A 262 -26.15 -6.51 -6.05
C ALA A 262 -27.35 -7.47 -6.11
N ASP A 263 -28.10 -7.51 -7.22
CA ASP A 263 -29.19 -8.47 -7.49
C ASP A 263 -28.70 -9.84 -8.02
N GLY A 264 -27.39 -9.99 -8.19
CA GLY A 264 -26.75 -11.18 -8.75
C GLY A 264 -26.73 -11.25 -10.28
N SER A 265 -27.16 -10.23 -11.00
CA SER A 265 -27.02 -10.15 -12.46
C SER A 265 -25.59 -9.84 -12.89
N PHE A 266 -25.24 -10.21 -14.13
CA PHE A 266 -23.90 -9.94 -14.68
C PHE A 266 -23.95 -8.71 -15.58
N PHE A 267 -22.93 -7.87 -15.49
CA PHE A 267 -22.70 -6.78 -16.42
C PHE A 267 -21.21 -6.54 -16.66
N SER A 268 -20.89 -5.79 -17.70
CA SER A 268 -19.51 -5.42 -18.03
C SER A 268 -19.40 -3.94 -18.30
N LEU A 269 -18.21 -3.38 -18.04
CA LEU A 269 -17.85 -2.03 -18.41
C LEU A 269 -16.84 -2.07 -19.56
N SER A 270 -17.11 -1.26 -20.59
CA SER A 270 -16.22 -1.03 -21.71
C SER A 270 -16.36 0.42 -22.19
N ASP A 271 -15.58 0.84 -23.16
CA ASP A 271 -15.72 2.18 -23.74
C ASP A 271 -16.94 2.31 -24.68
N LYS A 272 -17.67 1.23 -24.94
CA LYS A 272 -18.74 1.16 -25.96
C LYS A 272 -20.12 1.55 -25.46
N GLU A 273 -20.44 1.28 -24.20
CA GLU A 273 -21.79 1.45 -23.64
C GLU A 273 -21.74 2.03 -22.22
N ALA A 274 -22.78 2.76 -21.82
CA ALA A 274 -22.91 3.26 -20.45
C ALA A 274 -23.61 2.20 -19.54
N PRO A 275 -23.19 2.04 -18.25
CA PRO A 275 -22.03 2.68 -17.64
C PRO A 275 -20.73 2.17 -18.27
N ASN A 276 -19.81 3.06 -18.57
CA ASN A 276 -18.57 2.75 -19.23
C ASN A 276 -17.34 2.88 -18.30
N LEU A 277 -16.15 2.62 -18.83
CA LEU A 277 -14.90 2.72 -18.08
C LEU A 277 -14.65 4.11 -17.44
N PHE A 278 -15.33 5.15 -17.89
CA PHE A 278 -15.27 6.47 -17.28
C PHE A 278 -15.70 6.46 -15.80
N ALA A 279 -16.60 5.57 -15.41
CA ALA A 279 -16.98 5.37 -14.02
C ALA A 279 -15.79 5.01 -13.11
N PHE A 280 -14.84 4.20 -13.59
CA PHE A 280 -13.59 3.94 -12.86
C PHE A 280 -12.73 5.19 -12.70
N LYS A 281 -12.63 6.00 -13.77
CA LYS A 281 -11.78 7.20 -13.81
C LYS A 281 -12.25 8.28 -12.84
N GLN A 282 -13.47 8.18 -12.36
CA GLN A 282 -14.02 9.17 -11.43
C GLN A 282 -13.64 8.92 -9.98
N ALA A 283 -13.00 7.81 -9.66
CA ALA A 283 -12.77 7.35 -8.29
C ALA A 283 -14.07 7.37 -7.45
N ASP A 284 -15.17 7.29 -8.15
CA ASP A 284 -16.50 7.44 -7.62
C ASP A 284 -16.96 6.07 -7.15
N GLN A 285 -16.45 5.60 -6.07
CA GLN A 285 -16.74 4.33 -5.38
C GLN A 285 -18.19 3.78 -5.55
N GLY A 286 -18.90 4.28 -6.57
CA GLY A 286 -20.29 4.13 -6.91
C GLY A 286 -20.61 3.05 -7.95
N LEU A 287 -19.73 2.07 -8.20
CA LEU A 287 -20.06 0.99 -9.12
C LEU A 287 -20.96 -0.05 -8.45
N PRO A 288 -22.12 -0.39 -9.06
CA PRO A 288 -23.16 -1.19 -8.42
C PRO A 288 -22.84 -2.69 -8.50
N GLY A 289 -21.75 -3.17 -7.88
CA GLY A 289 -21.47 -4.59 -7.89
C GLY A 289 -20.05 -4.98 -7.49
N ILE A 290 -19.80 -6.29 -7.51
CA ILE A 290 -18.48 -6.87 -7.22
C ILE A 290 -17.74 -7.07 -8.54
N CYS A 291 -16.56 -6.46 -8.68
CA CYS A 291 -15.68 -6.67 -9.82
C CYS A 291 -15.12 -8.10 -9.79
N THR A 292 -15.37 -8.88 -10.83
CA THR A 292 -14.98 -10.28 -10.94
C THR A 292 -13.85 -10.54 -11.93
N SER A 293 -13.58 -9.61 -12.83
CA SER A 293 -12.36 -9.58 -13.63
C SER A 293 -12.10 -8.21 -14.22
N VAL A 294 -10.83 -7.92 -14.49
CA VAL A 294 -10.40 -6.74 -15.26
C VAL A 294 -9.42 -7.18 -16.35
N ASN A 295 -9.51 -6.56 -17.52
CA ASN A 295 -8.49 -6.62 -18.55
C ASN A 295 -7.64 -5.35 -18.47
N LEU A 296 -6.34 -5.51 -18.27
CA LEU A 296 -5.37 -4.42 -18.16
C LEU A 296 -4.43 -4.40 -19.37
N LYS A 297 -4.00 -3.20 -19.74
CA LYS A 297 -2.96 -3.02 -20.76
C LYS A 297 -1.61 -3.53 -20.26
N LEU A 298 -0.88 -4.21 -21.14
CA LEU A 298 0.53 -4.54 -20.95
C LEU A 298 1.39 -3.44 -21.57
N HIS A 299 2.45 -3.05 -20.89
CA HIS A 299 3.43 -2.10 -21.36
C HIS A 299 4.79 -2.79 -21.51
N PRO A 300 5.48 -2.69 -22.66
CA PRO A 300 6.79 -3.29 -22.82
C PRO A 300 7.82 -2.61 -21.93
N MET A 301 8.79 -3.39 -21.46
CA MET A 301 9.94 -2.89 -20.71
C MET A 301 11.13 -2.74 -21.67
N THR A 302 11.89 -1.63 -21.54
CA THR A 302 13.17 -1.47 -22.21
C THR A 302 14.32 -1.86 -21.30
N LYS A 303 15.46 -2.25 -21.87
CA LYS A 303 16.61 -2.74 -21.08
C LYS A 303 17.46 -1.62 -20.48
N ASP A 304 17.25 -0.40 -20.94
CA ASP A 304 18.03 0.79 -20.62
C ASP A 304 17.32 1.73 -19.63
N GLU A 305 16.24 1.27 -19.02
CA GLU A 305 15.54 2.03 -18.00
C GLU A 305 16.39 2.21 -16.75
N ALA A 306 16.39 3.43 -16.24
CA ALA A 306 17.07 3.79 -15.00
C ALA A 306 16.22 4.76 -14.17
N GLY A 307 16.60 4.91 -12.90
CA GLY A 307 15.99 5.85 -11.98
C GLY A 307 17.02 6.83 -11.45
N VAL A 308 16.60 8.09 -11.26
CA VAL A 308 17.38 9.12 -10.58
C VAL A 308 16.52 9.85 -9.55
N LEU A 309 17.17 10.36 -8.50
CA LEU A 309 16.58 11.27 -7.52
C LEU A 309 17.25 12.64 -7.66
N VAL A 310 16.44 13.68 -7.86
CA VAL A 310 16.91 15.06 -8.01
C VAL A 310 16.55 15.83 -6.73
N PRO A 311 17.53 16.32 -5.94
CA PRO A 311 17.29 16.98 -4.67
C PRO A 311 16.93 18.46 -4.85
N PHE A 312 16.05 18.96 -3.99
CA PHE A 312 15.60 20.34 -3.91
C PHE A 312 15.51 20.84 -2.46
N ASP A 313 15.76 22.13 -2.28
CA ASP A 313 15.65 22.86 -1.01
C ASP A 313 14.25 23.47 -0.79
N SER A 314 13.39 23.47 -1.80
CA SER A 314 12.04 24.03 -1.70
C SER A 314 11.04 23.25 -2.57
N LEU A 315 9.76 23.24 -2.10
CA LEU A 315 8.65 22.62 -2.82
C LEU A 315 8.43 23.28 -4.19
N GLU A 316 8.49 24.60 -4.27
CA GLU A 316 8.30 25.36 -5.50
C GLU A 316 9.27 24.90 -6.59
N LYS A 317 10.57 24.83 -6.30
CA LYS A 317 11.60 24.38 -7.25
C LYS A 317 11.35 22.94 -7.70
N ALA A 318 11.00 22.04 -6.77
CA ALA A 318 10.68 20.64 -7.06
C ALA A 318 9.44 20.53 -7.98
N LEU A 319 8.40 21.34 -7.76
CA LEU A 319 7.19 21.36 -8.57
C LEU A 319 7.44 21.93 -9.97
N VAL A 320 8.17 23.02 -10.08
CA VAL A 320 8.54 23.60 -11.39
C VAL A 320 9.32 22.57 -12.22
N PHE A 321 10.31 21.92 -11.63
CA PHE A 321 11.09 20.88 -12.28
C PHE A 321 10.23 19.66 -12.68
N SER A 322 9.40 19.16 -11.76
CA SER A 322 8.54 18.01 -12.04
C SER A 322 7.51 18.30 -13.15
N ARG A 323 6.95 19.53 -13.17
CA ARG A 323 6.05 20.00 -14.24
C ARG A 323 6.78 20.05 -15.58
N GLU A 324 8.01 20.57 -15.62
CA GLU A 324 8.80 20.62 -16.84
C GLU A 324 9.06 19.22 -17.40
N CYS A 325 9.41 18.26 -16.53
CA CYS A 325 9.56 16.87 -16.93
C CYS A 325 8.25 16.30 -17.52
N ALA A 326 7.12 16.53 -16.88
CA ALA A 326 5.83 16.03 -17.36
C ALA A 326 5.39 16.67 -18.68
N VAL A 327 5.53 17.99 -18.84
CA VAL A 327 5.20 18.71 -20.10
C VAL A 327 6.05 18.22 -21.27
N ARG A 328 7.32 17.96 -21.01
CA ARG A 328 8.27 17.44 -22.03
C ARG A 328 8.21 15.93 -22.18
N ARG A 329 7.39 15.24 -21.40
CA ARG A 329 7.27 13.76 -21.35
C ARG A 329 8.61 13.09 -21.03
N ILE A 330 9.39 13.68 -20.16
CA ILE A 330 10.62 13.12 -19.64
C ILE A 330 10.29 12.19 -18.48
N GLY A 331 10.49 10.89 -18.68
CA GLY A 331 10.25 9.85 -17.70
C GLY A 331 8.84 9.25 -17.72
N LEU A 332 8.78 7.99 -17.33
CA LEU A 332 7.55 7.21 -17.15
C LEU A 332 6.92 7.45 -15.78
N ALA A 333 7.75 7.66 -14.78
CA ALA A 333 7.36 8.05 -13.44
C ALA A 333 8.08 9.33 -13.04
N VAL A 334 7.33 10.33 -12.58
CA VAL A 334 7.83 11.57 -12.01
C VAL A 334 7.07 11.80 -10.70
N GLY A 335 7.79 11.90 -9.59
CA GLY A 335 7.15 12.07 -8.27
C GLY A 335 7.98 12.94 -7.35
N VAL A 336 7.38 14.00 -6.80
CA VAL A 336 7.97 14.82 -5.73
C VAL A 336 7.69 14.15 -4.41
N LEU A 337 8.73 13.92 -3.61
CA LEU A 337 8.70 13.23 -2.33
C LEU A 337 9.33 14.12 -1.26
N GLY A 338 8.73 14.19 -0.08
CA GLY A 338 9.36 14.82 1.08
C GLY A 338 10.60 14.05 1.54
N ALA A 339 11.64 14.75 2.01
CA ALA A 339 12.88 14.10 2.47
C ALA A 339 12.62 13.20 3.70
N GLU A 340 11.67 13.54 4.55
CA GLU A 340 11.25 12.72 5.69
C GLU A 340 10.57 11.43 5.21
N TYR A 341 9.62 11.56 4.29
CA TYR A 341 8.90 10.45 3.70
C TYR A 341 9.86 9.46 3.04
N ILE A 342 10.73 9.94 2.15
CA ILE A 342 11.65 9.08 1.41
C ILE A 342 12.68 8.39 2.32
N SER A 343 13.21 9.08 3.34
CA SER A 343 14.16 8.48 4.27
C SER A 343 13.54 7.33 5.09
N THR A 344 12.24 7.41 5.40
CA THR A 344 11.51 6.37 6.13
C THR A 344 11.38 5.09 5.31
N PHE A 345 11.00 5.18 4.04
CA PHE A 345 10.76 3.95 3.27
C PHE A 345 11.99 3.42 2.53
N LEU A 346 12.96 4.26 2.18
CA LEU A 346 14.18 3.77 1.54
C LEU A 346 15.03 2.92 2.47
N THR A 347 15.16 3.33 3.72
CA THR A 347 16.16 2.74 4.62
C THR A 347 15.70 1.41 5.24
N PRO A 348 16.63 0.47 5.47
CA PRO A 348 16.33 -0.83 6.06
C PRO A 348 15.85 -0.78 7.51
N THR A 349 16.33 0.19 8.30
CA THR A 349 16.00 0.30 9.74
C THR A 349 15.53 1.70 10.10
N LYS A 350 14.74 1.81 11.20
CA LYS A 350 14.30 3.09 11.77
C LYS A 350 15.46 3.99 12.15
N LYS A 351 16.52 3.41 12.71
CA LYS A 351 17.72 4.15 13.11
C LYS A 351 18.38 4.80 11.91
N LEU A 352 18.57 4.05 10.83
CA LEU A 352 19.17 4.56 9.61
C LEU A 352 18.27 5.62 8.95
N ALA A 353 16.94 5.47 9.02
CA ALA A 353 15.99 6.48 8.55
C ALA A 353 16.19 7.82 9.25
N ALA A 354 16.34 7.80 10.57
CA ALA A 354 16.59 9.01 11.36
C ALA A 354 17.94 9.67 11.03
N GLU A 355 18.98 8.88 10.80
CA GLU A 355 20.31 9.35 10.40
C GLU A 355 20.27 10.02 9.01
N ILE A 356 19.69 9.35 8.01
CA ILE A 356 19.56 9.89 6.64
C ILE A 356 18.73 11.17 6.62
N LYS A 357 17.61 11.19 7.34
CA LYS A 357 16.80 12.40 7.50
C LYS A 357 17.60 13.58 8.04
N THR A 358 18.41 13.34 9.10
CA THR A 358 19.27 14.36 9.70
C THR A 358 20.30 14.87 8.68
N VAL A 359 20.91 13.96 7.92
CA VAL A 359 21.88 14.33 6.86
C VAL A 359 21.19 15.16 5.78
N PHE A 360 20.04 14.73 5.27
CA PHE A 360 19.33 15.49 4.22
C PHE A 360 18.98 16.89 4.67
N LYS A 361 18.24 17.03 5.77
CA LYS A 361 17.72 18.34 6.21
C LYS A 361 18.83 19.23 6.79
N ASN A 362 19.59 18.71 7.77
CA ASN A 362 20.46 19.54 8.59
C ASN A 362 21.86 19.74 7.99
N LYS A 363 22.31 18.80 7.13
CA LYS A 363 23.66 18.86 6.54
C LYS A 363 23.64 19.30 5.09
N LEU A 364 22.70 18.80 4.29
CA LEU A 364 22.64 19.05 2.86
C LEU A 364 21.57 20.07 2.45
N GLY A 365 20.65 20.46 3.33
CA GLY A 365 19.57 21.38 3.00
C GLY A 365 18.56 20.81 2.00
N ILE A 366 18.43 19.48 1.96
CA ILE A 366 17.49 18.80 1.06
C ILE A 366 16.16 18.64 1.78
N GLU A 367 15.12 19.29 1.28
CA GLU A 367 13.74 19.16 1.78
C GLU A 367 12.88 18.26 0.91
N TYR A 368 13.19 18.17 -0.40
CA TYR A 368 12.42 17.38 -1.37
C TYR A 368 13.34 16.64 -2.32
N LEU A 369 12.85 15.50 -2.79
CA LEU A 369 13.49 14.69 -3.83
C LEU A 369 12.49 14.44 -4.95
N VAL A 370 12.88 14.66 -6.21
CA VAL A 370 12.08 14.29 -7.37
C VAL A 370 12.61 12.98 -7.93
N LEU A 371 11.82 11.92 -7.81
CA LEU A 371 12.08 10.63 -8.44
C LEU A 371 11.71 10.71 -9.91
N ILE A 372 12.62 10.29 -10.80
CA ILE A 372 12.36 10.12 -12.21
C ILE A 372 12.81 8.73 -12.63
N ILE A 373 11.94 8.01 -13.33
CA ILE A 373 12.23 6.74 -13.97
C ILE A 373 11.93 6.86 -15.45
N GLY A 374 12.85 6.43 -16.29
CA GLY A 374 12.71 6.46 -17.75
C GLY A 374 13.83 5.71 -18.44
N ASP A 375 13.82 5.77 -19.78
CA ASP A 375 14.91 5.26 -20.61
C ASP A 375 16.17 6.14 -20.52
N GLN A 376 17.23 5.72 -21.20
CA GLN A 376 18.49 6.47 -21.20
C GLN A 376 18.33 7.92 -21.69
N TYR A 377 17.41 8.19 -22.63
CA TYR A 377 17.20 9.55 -23.15
C TYR A 377 16.53 10.45 -22.11
N ALA A 378 15.57 9.91 -21.36
CA ALA A 378 14.96 10.62 -20.24
C ALA A 378 16.01 10.98 -19.18
N ILE A 379 16.86 10.03 -18.79
CA ILE A 379 17.92 10.26 -17.79
C ILE A 379 18.97 11.28 -18.28
N GLN A 380 19.38 11.18 -19.54
CA GLN A 380 20.29 12.18 -20.15
C GLN A 380 19.67 13.58 -20.18
N SER A 381 18.37 13.68 -20.50
CA SER A 381 17.64 14.95 -20.49
C SER A 381 17.62 15.57 -19.11
N VAL A 382 17.34 14.78 -18.05
CA VAL A 382 17.40 15.25 -16.66
C VAL A 382 18.80 15.77 -16.31
N SER A 383 19.84 15.03 -16.67
CA SER A 383 21.24 15.44 -16.43
C SER A 383 21.58 16.75 -17.16
N ALA A 384 21.06 16.94 -18.38
CA ALA A 384 21.27 18.15 -19.17
C ALA A 384 20.56 19.39 -18.60
N MET A 385 19.55 19.23 -17.75
CA MET A 385 18.87 20.33 -17.05
C MET A 385 19.75 20.97 -15.97
N GLY A 386 20.94 20.40 -15.68
CA GLY A 386 21.94 21.00 -14.80
C GLY A 386 21.65 20.88 -13.30
N HIS A 387 20.70 20.06 -12.91
CA HIS A 387 20.45 19.74 -11.50
C HIS A 387 21.37 18.63 -11.00
N PRO A 388 21.80 18.65 -9.72
CA PRO A 388 22.48 17.51 -9.13
C PRO A 388 21.54 16.30 -9.10
N CYS A 389 22.08 15.11 -9.37
CA CYS A 389 21.29 13.87 -9.42
C CYS A 389 21.93 12.81 -8.53
N PHE A 390 21.12 12.15 -7.72
CA PHE A 390 21.47 10.87 -7.10
C PHE A 390 21.16 9.77 -8.12
N ASP A 391 22.19 9.33 -8.83
CA ASP A 391 22.10 8.21 -9.76
C ASP A 391 21.97 6.86 -8.99
N GLN A 392 21.89 5.78 -9.73
CA GLN A 392 21.75 4.43 -9.16
C GLN A 392 22.86 4.08 -8.15
N ARG A 393 24.08 4.57 -8.34
CA ARG A 393 25.21 4.29 -7.45
C ARG A 393 25.04 4.99 -6.11
N LEU A 394 24.75 6.28 -6.15
CA LEU A 394 24.53 7.09 -4.95
C LEU A 394 23.25 6.64 -4.22
N PHE A 395 22.21 6.29 -4.97
CA PHE A 395 21.00 5.69 -4.41
C PHE A 395 21.30 4.39 -3.64
N ARG A 396 22.12 3.51 -4.22
CA ARG A 396 22.53 2.27 -3.54
C ARG A 396 23.24 2.56 -2.22
N ALA A 397 24.14 3.55 -2.20
CA ALA A 397 24.81 3.96 -0.98
C ALA A 397 23.82 4.49 0.08
N LEU A 398 22.84 5.30 -0.31
CA LEU A 398 21.77 5.77 0.60
C LEU A 398 20.90 4.62 1.12
N PHE A 399 20.53 3.68 0.24
CA PHE A 399 19.68 2.56 0.59
C PHE A 399 20.35 1.59 1.57
N LEU A 400 21.61 1.23 1.32
CA LEU A 400 22.37 0.34 2.20
C LEU A 400 22.87 1.01 3.49
N GLY A 401 22.79 2.34 3.54
CA GLY A 401 23.39 3.14 4.60
C GLY A 401 24.83 3.51 4.27
N LEU A 402 25.32 4.58 4.82
CA LEU A 402 26.66 5.10 4.63
C LEU A 402 27.51 4.86 5.90
N PRO A 403 28.17 3.70 6.09
CA PRO A 403 28.97 3.46 7.29
C PRO A 403 30.03 4.54 7.53
N SER A 404 30.53 5.12 6.45
CA SER A 404 31.51 6.21 6.48
C SER A 404 30.89 7.58 6.77
N LEU A 405 29.59 7.81 6.59
CA LEU A 405 28.91 8.97 7.20
C LEU A 405 28.88 8.88 8.73
N ARG A 406 29.04 7.70 9.28
CA ARG A 406 29.27 7.45 10.70
C ARG A 406 30.72 7.73 11.12
N SER A 407 31.65 7.85 10.16
CA SER A 407 33.01 8.25 10.50
C SER A 407 33.01 9.70 10.95
N ALA A 408 33.65 9.95 12.10
CA ALA A 408 33.74 11.28 12.71
C ALA A 408 34.24 12.37 11.74
N ASN A 409 35.10 11.99 10.79
CA ASN A 409 35.69 12.91 9.81
C ASN A 409 34.68 13.45 8.79
N TRP A 410 33.76 12.63 8.27
CA TRP A 410 32.74 13.07 7.32
C TRP A 410 31.67 13.92 7.99
N LEU A 411 31.22 13.52 9.18
CA LEU A 411 30.26 14.31 9.95
C LEU A 411 30.86 15.66 10.33
N ALA A 412 32.13 15.70 10.78
CA ALA A 412 32.80 16.95 11.10
C ALA A 412 32.97 17.87 9.87
N LEU A 413 33.26 17.29 8.69
CA LEU A 413 33.31 18.08 7.44
C LEU A 413 31.93 18.67 7.11
N LEU A 414 30.87 17.86 7.11
CA LEU A 414 29.51 18.34 6.83
C LEU A 414 29.03 19.36 7.90
N ASP A 415 29.43 19.20 9.14
CA ASP A 415 29.12 20.15 10.22
C ASP A 415 29.86 21.51 10.07
N SER A 416 31.02 21.50 9.41
CA SER A 416 31.81 22.73 9.15
C SER A 416 31.28 23.56 7.98
N LEU A 417 30.37 22.98 7.14
CA LEU A 417 29.81 23.62 5.96
C LEU A 417 28.39 24.12 6.25
N SER A 418 28.00 25.24 5.65
CA SER A 418 26.57 25.60 5.58
C SER A 418 25.81 24.61 4.71
N SER A 419 24.49 24.46 4.93
CA SER A 419 23.65 23.60 4.10
C SER A 419 23.75 23.96 2.61
N ALA A 420 23.87 25.26 2.27
CA ALA A 420 24.01 25.71 0.89
C ALA A 420 25.34 25.29 0.27
N GLU A 421 26.44 25.35 1.03
CA GLU A 421 27.75 24.88 0.59
C GLU A 421 27.77 23.36 0.46
N ALA A 422 27.23 22.64 1.46
CA ALA A 422 27.11 21.18 1.41
C ALA A 422 26.30 20.71 0.20
N PHE A 423 25.18 21.38 -0.13
CA PHE A 423 24.40 21.12 -1.34
C PHE A 423 25.20 21.29 -2.62
N SER A 424 26.16 22.23 -2.66
CA SER A 424 27.00 22.48 -3.83
C SER A 424 27.91 21.30 -4.19
N TYR A 425 28.31 20.46 -3.22
CA TYR A 425 29.12 19.26 -3.47
C TYR A 425 28.40 18.24 -4.37
N LEU A 426 27.07 18.16 -4.29
CA LEU A 426 26.27 17.28 -5.16
C LEU A 426 26.36 17.68 -6.64
N LYS A 427 26.79 18.92 -6.93
CA LYS A 427 26.99 19.42 -8.31
C LYS A 427 28.37 19.10 -8.88
N ILE A 428 29.29 18.56 -8.06
CA ILE A 428 30.63 18.24 -8.51
C ILE A 428 30.59 17.03 -9.42
N LYS A 429 31.05 17.17 -10.66
CA LYS A 429 31.17 16.06 -11.61
C LYS A 429 32.09 14.97 -11.01
N GLY A 430 31.62 13.72 -10.99
CA GLY A 430 32.34 12.61 -10.39
C GLY A 430 32.11 12.41 -8.88
N PHE A 431 31.27 13.23 -8.24
CA PHE A 431 30.93 13.03 -6.81
C PHE A 431 30.33 11.65 -6.55
N ALA A 432 29.45 11.16 -7.44
CA ALA A 432 28.86 9.82 -7.32
C ALA A 432 29.93 8.72 -7.41
N GLU A 433 30.95 8.89 -8.26
CA GLU A 433 32.08 7.93 -8.40
C GLU A 433 32.97 7.94 -7.17
N LEU A 434 33.24 9.12 -6.62
CA LEU A 434 33.97 9.26 -5.37
C LEU A 434 33.19 8.63 -4.19
N ALA A 435 31.88 8.89 -4.12
CA ALA A 435 31.01 8.31 -3.11
C ALA A 435 30.96 6.78 -3.21
N GLU A 436 30.90 6.22 -4.41
CA GLU A 436 30.96 4.79 -4.64
C GLU A 436 32.28 4.20 -4.12
N THR A 437 33.40 4.81 -4.46
CA THR A 437 34.73 4.28 -4.10
C THR A 437 35.02 4.39 -2.59
N ALA A 438 34.57 5.49 -1.98
CA ALA A 438 34.93 5.83 -0.58
C ALA A 438 33.88 5.39 0.45
N LEU A 439 32.63 5.18 0.04
CA LEU A 439 31.49 5.16 0.94
C LEU A 439 30.60 3.93 0.82
N MET A 440 30.87 2.98 -0.12
CA MET A 440 29.97 1.84 -0.32
C MET A 440 29.98 0.88 0.88
N PRO A 441 28.86 0.77 1.60
CA PRO A 441 28.71 -0.24 2.63
C PRO A 441 28.57 -1.61 1.99
N SER A 442 29.11 -2.64 2.65
CA SER A 442 28.77 -4.02 2.31
C SER A 442 27.42 -4.41 2.94
N PRO A 443 26.66 -5.34 2.33
CA PRO A 443 25.48 -5.91 2.97
C PRO A 443 25.75 -6.47 4.37
N ALA A 444 26.93 -7.02 4.62
CA ALA A 444 27.32 -7.54 5.93
C ALA A 444 27.34 -6.44 7.02
N GLN A 445 27.87 -5.27 6.71
CA GLN A 445 27.88 -4.12 7.65
C GLN A 445 26.47 -3.60 7.94
N LEU A 446 25.60 -3.59 6.91
CA LEU A 446 24.22 -3.16 7.05
C LEU A 446 23.44 -4.03 8.03
N VAL A 447 23.63 -5.36 7.96
CA VAL A 447 22.86 -6.32 8.77
C VAL A 447 23.33 -6.41 10.23
N GLU A 448 24.41 -5.74 10.62
CA GLU A 448 24.87 -5.71 12.02
C GLU A 448 23.80 -5.17 12.99
N GLU A 449 22.94 -4.27 12.52
CA GLU A 449 21.85 -3.68 13.31
C GLU A 449 20.55 -4.50 13.25
N ILE A 450 20.49 -5.54 12.43
CA ILE A 450 19.34 -6.42 12.30
C ILE A 450 19.39 -7.51 13.38
N ASP A 451 18.21 -7.97 13.82
CA ASP A 451 18.07 -9.10 14.74
C ASP A 451 18.99 -10.27 14.30
N PRO A 452 19.87 -10.77 15.19
CA PRO A 452 20.87 -11.78 14.84
C PRO A 452 20.34 -13.00 14.11
N GLU A 453 19.12 -13.46 14.44
CA GLU A 453 18.49 -14.62 13.80
C GLU A 453 18.10 -14.36 12.33
N LEU A 454 17.98 -13.08 11.93
CA LEU A 454 17.57 -12.67 10.59
C LEU A 454 18.74 -12.22 9.72
N ARG A 455 19.92 -11.97 10.28
CA ARG A 455 21.07 -11.37 9.59
C ARG A 455 21.48 -12.11 8.32
N SER A 456 21.65 -13.42 8.40
CA SER A 456 22.10 -14.24 7.25
C SER A 456 21.11 -14.18 6.07
N PHE A 457 19.81 -14.09 6.34
CA PHE A 457 18.81 -13.92 5.31
C PHE A 457 18.90 -12.54 4.67
N TYR A 458 18.99 -11.49 5.49
CA TYR A 458 19.02 -10.10 5.00
C TYR A 458 20.32 -9.76 4.27
N GLU A 459 21.44 -10.31 4.69
CA GLU A 459 22.70 -10.18 3.96
C GLU A 459 22.55 -10.64 2.50
N LYS A 460 21.92 -11.82 2.29
CA LYS A 460 21.64 -12.34 0.96
C LYS A 460 20.63 -11.48 0.19
N ILE A 461 19.61 -10.95 0.87
CA ILE A 461 18.61 -10.09 0.26
C ILE A 461 19.25 -8.79 -0.25
N TYR A 462 19.99 -8.09 0.60
CA TYR A 462 20.61 -6.80 0.24
C TYR A 462 21.80 -6.96 -0.72
N ALA A 463 22.32 -8.17 -0.91
CA ALA A 463 23.29 -8.47 -1.96
C ALA A 463 22.66 -8.59 -3.36
N ARG A 464 21.34 -8.73 -3.47
CA ARG A 464 20.64 -8.79 -4.77
C ARG A 464 20.64 -7.43 -5.44
N PRO A 465 21.01 -7.33 -6.74
CA PRO A 465 21.02 -6.06 -7.47
C PRO A 465 19.67 -5.34 -7.48
N GLU A 466 18.56 -6.08 -7.64
CA GLU A 466 17.22 -5.53 -7.69
C GLU A 466 16.79 -4.83 -6.39
N MET A 467 17.34 -5.22 -5.24
CA MET A 467 17.00 -4.61 -3.95
C MET A 467 17.52 -3.19 -3.77
N THR A 468 18.39 -2.76 -4.66
CA THR A 468 18.91 -1.40 -4.72
C THR A 468 18.65 -0.73 -6.07
N ASP A 469 17.79 -1.32 -6.91
CA ASP A 469 17.41 -0.79 -8.21
C ASP A 469 16.15 0.08 -8.10
N LEU A 470 16.26 1.36 -8.44
CA LEU A 470 15.14 2.31 -8.37
C LEU A 470 13.98 1.94 -9.28
N VAL A 471 14.26 1.38 -10.46
CA VAL A 471 13.19 0.97 -11.40
C VAL A 471 12.42 -0.19 -10.80
N TRP A 472 13.13 -1.21 -10.32
CA TRP A 472 12.52 -2.39 -9.70
C TRP A 472 11.74 -2.03 -8.42
N LEU A 473 12.37 -1.26 -7.53
CA LEU A 473 11.75 -0.86 -6.26
C LEU A 473 10.50 0.01 -6.47
N ASN A 474 10.52 0.92 -7.46
CA ASN A 474 9.35 1.70 -7.81
C ASN A 474 8.25 0.82 -8.43
N MET A 475 8.61 -0.05 -9.38
CA MET A 475 7.67 -0.91 -10.09
C MET A 475 6.88 -1.82 -9.13
N PHE A 476 7.54 -2.37 -8.12
CA PHE A 476 6.92 -3.23 -7.13
C PHE A 476 6.38 -2.51 -5.89
N ARG A 477 6.72 -1.24 -5.69
CA ARG A 477 6.28 -0.37 -4.57
C ARG A 477 6.33 -1.02 -3.18
N ILE A 478 7.25 -1.95 -2.98
CA ILE A 478 7.36 -2.69 -1.71
C ILE A 478 7.76 -1.76 -0.56
N LEU A 479 8.61 -0.78 -0.87
CA LEU A 479 9.16 0.13 0.14
C LEU A 479 8.11 1.07 0.74
N SER A 480 7.07 1.45 -0.02
CA SER A 480 6.01 2.34 0.46
C SER A 480 5.30 1.77 1.70
N SER A 481 5.23 0.44 1.84
CA SER A 481 4.65 -0.20 3.02
C SER A 481 5.40 0.10 4.33
N ARG A 482 6.66 0.56 4.25
CA ARG A 482 7.46 0.96 5.42
C ARG A 482 6.98 2.26 6.07
N MET A 483 6.11 3.03 5.42
CA MET A 483 5.54 4.24 6.02
C MET A 483 4.79 3.97 7.32
N GLY A 484 4.11 2.83 7.43
CA GLY A 484 3.44 2.38 8.65
C GLY A 484 4.36 1.76 9.71
N ARG A 485 5.69 1.92 9.60
CA ARG A 485 6.67 1.23 10.45
C ARG A 485 6.59 1.65 11.92
N GLU A 486 6.35 2.92 12.19
CA GLU A 486 6.25 3.45 13.56
C GLU A 486 4.81 3.73 13.97
N LYS A 487 4.07 4.38 13.10
CA LYS A 487 2.69 4.78 13.29
C LYS A 487 1.87 4.50 12.06
N GLN A 488 0.60 4.26 12.24
CA GLN A 488 -0.36 4.20 11.14
C GLN A 488 -0.57 5.61 10.57
N PHE A 489 -1.04 5.71 9.33
CA PHE A 489 -1.28 6.99 8.68
C PHE A 489 -2.67 7.07 8.06
N SER A 490 -3.19 8.29 8.04
CA SER A 490 -4.43 8.70 7.36
C SER A 490 -4.06 9.58 6.19
N VAL A 491 -4.46 9.19 4.99
CA VAL A 491 -4.08 9.88 3.76
C VAL A 491 -5.11 10.96 3.37
N ASN A 492 -4.62 12.11 2.93
CA ASN A 492 -5.42 13.12 2.24
C ASN A 492 -4.94 13.18 0.79
N ILE A 493 -5.73 12.60 -0.12
CA ILE A 493 -5.36 12.46 -1.52
C ILE A 493 -6.33 13.28 -2.36
N ILE A 494 -5.79 14.25 -3.10
CA ILE A 494 -6.57 15.20 -3.89
C ILE A 494 -5.99 15.37 -5.30
N TYR A 495 -6.88 15.69 -6.24
CA TYR A 495 -6.56 16.08 -7.60
C TYR A 495 -6.72 17.58 -7.74
N LEU A 496 -5.68 18.26 -8.20
CA LEU A 496 -5.67 19.70 -8.36
C LEU A 496 -4.82 20.14 -9.56
N PRO A 497 -4.95 21.41 -10.03
CA PRO A 497 -4.02 21.98 -10.97
C PRO A 497 -2.58 21.91 -10.44
N LEU A 498 -1.60 21.61 -11.33
CA LEU A 498 -0.18 21.61 -10.97
C LEU A 498 0.34 23.05 -10.96
N GLU A 499 -0.05 23.80 -9.95
CA GLU A 499 0.36 25.16 -9.67
C GLU A 499 1.09 25.21 -8.33
N ALA A 500 2.34 25.70 -8.31
CA ALA A 500 3.18 25.63 -7.13
C ALA A 500 2.57 26.35 -5.92
N ASP A 501 2.02 27.54 -6.15
CA ASP A 501 1.39 28.35 -5.10
C ASP A 501 0.17 27.62 -4.49
N LEU A 502 -0.71 27.05 -5.35
CA LEU A 502 -1.89 26.34 -4.93
C LEU A 502 -1.54 25.08 -4.12
N ILE A 503 -0.58 24.29 -4.60
CA ILE A 503 -0.12 23.09 -3.92
C ILE A 503 0.55 23.46 -2.57
N GLY A 504 1.37 24.52 -2.58
CA GLY A 504 1.98 25.04 -1.34
C GLY A 504 0.94 25.50 -0.32
N GLU A 505 -0.13 26.16 -0.78
CA GLU A 505 -1.25 26.57 0.05
C GLU A 505 -1.95 25.37 0.70
N PHE A 506 -2.26 24.32 -0.07
CA PHE A 506 -2.84 23.08 0.46
C PHE A 506 -1.93 22.38 1.47
N CYS A 507 -0.64 22.24 1.17
CA CYS A 507 0.32 21.63 2.10
C CYS A 507 0.41 22.43 3.41
N ALA A 508 0.43 23.76 3.34
CA ALA A 508 0.46 24.62 4.52
C ALA A 508 -0.82 24.50 5.36
N GLU A 509 -1.99 24.42 4.71
CA GLU A 509 -3.26 24.24 5.40
C GLU A 509 -3.38 22.85 6.04
N PHE A 510 -3.01 21.78 5.32
CA PHE A 510 -2.99 20.43 5.90
C PHE A 510 -2.06 20.35 7.11
N LYS A 511 -0.88 20.99 7.02
CA LYS A 511 0.03 21.09 8.15
C LYS A 511 -0.60 21.83 9.32
N ARG A 512 -1.26 22.98 9.09
CA ARG A 512 -1.94 23.75 10.16
C ARG A 512 -3.05 22.93 10.83
N ILE A 513 -3.80 22.14 10.05
CA ILE A 513 -4.81 21.23 10.60
C ILE A 513 -4.15 20.19 11.49
N ALA A 514 -3.09 19.53 11.02
CA ALA A 514 -2.37 18.54 11.80
C ALA A 514 -1.79 19.12 13.11
N ASP A 515 -1.16 20.29 13.03
CA ASP A 515 -0.57 21.00 14.19
C ASP A 515 -1.67 21.36 15.22
N ARG A 516 -2.83 21.83 14.76
CA ARG A 516 -4.00 22.14 15.63
C ARG A 516 -4.47 20.92 16.42
N HIS A 517 -4.43 19.75 15.80
CA HIS A 517 -4.81 18.49 16.43
C HIS A 517 -3.66 17.75 17.10
N GLY A 518 -2.44 18.31 17.11
CA GLY A 518 -1.26 17.71 17.70
C GLY A 518 -0.86 16.39 17.03
N LEU A 519 -0.96 16.32 15.71
CA LEU A 519 -0.62 15.14 14.91
C LEU A 519 0.72 15.31 14.21
N LYS A 520 1.53 14.25 14.18
CA LYS A 520 2.66 14.16 13.26
C LYS A 520 2.11 14.12 11.84
N ASN A 521 2.76 14.82 10.91
CA ASN A 521 2.30 14.91 9.52
C ASN A 521 3.50 15.04 8.57
N ASP A 522 3.28 14.71 7.30
CA ASP A 522 4.28 14.90 6.24
C ASP A 522 3.62 14.96 4.87
N LEU A 523 4.35 15.53 3.89
CA LEU A 523 4.04 15.39 2.48
C LEU A 523 4.35 13.96 2.04
N GLY A 524 3.35 13.22 1.59
CA GLY A 524 3.52 11.89 1.04
C GLY A 524 4.19 11.96 -0.34
N PHE A 525 3.43 12.36 -1.36
CA PHE A 525 3.98 12.60 -2.69
C PHE A 525 3.13 13.58 -3.51
N ILE A 526 3.75 14.13 -4.56
CA ILE A 526 3.03 14.85 -5.61
C ILE A 526 3.47 14.27 -6.95
N THR A 527 2.50 13.80 -7.75
CA THR A 527 2.76 13.23 -9.07
C THR A 527 2.05 14.03 -10.14
N PRO A 528 2.79 14.60 -11.12
CA PRO A 528 2.20 15.24 -12.30
C PRO A 528 1.39 14.26 -13.14
N ILE A 529 0.24 14.70 -13.61
CA ILE A 529 -0.64 13.98 -14.54
C ILE A 529 -1.10 14.92 -15.66
N ASP A 530 -1.73 14.38 -16.70
CA ASP A 530 -2.31 15.13 -17.82
C ASP A 530 -1.30 16.09 -18.46
N ASP A 531 -0.13 15.56 -18.83
CA ASP A 531 0.98 16.34 -19.41
C ASP A 531 1.35 17.57 -18.54
N GLY A 532 1.38 17.40 -17.23
CA GLY A 532 1.76 18.45 -16.28
C GLY A 532 0.72 19.56 -16.04
N LYS A 533 -0.52 19.35 -16.45
CA LYS A 533 -1.61 20.30 -16.17
C LYS A 533 -2.19 20.13 -14.77
N ARG A 534 -2.21 18.91 -14.27
CA ARG A 534 -2.74 18.56 -12.95
C ARG A 534 -1.75 17.69 -12.17
N ALA A 535 -2.00 17.54 -10.90
CA ALA A 535 -1.26 16.65 -10.02
C ALA A 535 -2.19 15.86 -9.11
N ILE A 536 -1.69 14.72 -8.64
CA ILE A 536 -2.17 14.03 -7.45
C ILE A 536 -1.26 14.45 -6.31
N LEU A 537 -1.84 15.00 -5.25
CA LEU A 537 -1.18 15.31 -3.99
C LEU A 537 -1.65 14.32 -2.93
N GLU A 538 -0.71 13.70 -2.23
CA GLU A 538 -0.94 12.95 -0.99
C GLU A 538 -0.27 13.66 0.18
N TYR A 539 -1.03 13.91 1.26
CA TYR A 539 -0.56 14.47 2.50
C TYR A 539 -1.04 13.62 3.67
N ASP A 540 -0.12 13.20 4.55
CA ASP A 540 -0.36 12.17 5.55
C ASP A 540 -0.40 12.72 6.97
N TYR A 541 -1.36 12.23 7.77
CA TYR A 541 -1.43 12.38 9.21
C TYR A 541 -1.09 11.05 9.88
N PHE A 542 -0.15 11.06 10.83
CA PHE A 542 0.31 9.85 11.53
C PHE A 542 -0.30 9.75 12.92
N PHE A 543 -0.70 8.54 13.31
CA PHE A 543 -1.35 8.29 14.59
C PHE A 543 -1.05 6.88 15.11
N ASP A 544 -1.04 6.71 16.44
CA ASP A 544 -1.01 5.40 17.07
C ASP A 544 -2.42 4.79 17.05
N GLN A 545 -2.58 3.68 16.35
CA GLN A 545 -3.85 2.95 16.25
C GLN A 545 -4.29 2.29 17.58
N ASN A 546 -3.44 2.28 18.60
CA ASN A 546 -3.74 1.79 19.93
C ASN A 546 -4.06 2.91 20.92
N ASP A 547 -3.91 4.18 20.52
CA ASP A 547 -4.25 5.35 21.32
C ASP A 547 -5.61 5.94 20.88
N PRO A 548 -6.69 5.76 21.69
CA PRO A 548 -8.02 6.29 21.37
C PRO A 548 -8.04 7.81 21.21
N ASP A 549 -7.17 8.53 21.91
CA ASP A 549 -7.09 9.99 21.82
C ASP A 549 -6.44 10.42 20.51
N GLU A 550 -5.37 9.75 20.07
CA GLU A 550 -4.78 10.00 18.74
C GLU A 550 -5.76 9.63 17.62
N ILE A 551 -6.47 8.52 17.71
CA ILE A 551 -7.53 8.15 16.76
C ILE A 551 -8.58 9.25 16.68
N SER A 552 -9.10 9.71 17.83
CA SER A 552 -10.13 10.77 17.88
C SER A 552 -9.63 12.10 17.31
N ARG A 553 -8.37 12.48 17.58
CA ARG A 553 -7.74 13.67 17.00
C ARG A 553 -7.59 13.54 15.48
N THR A 554 -7.19 12.37 14.99
CA THR A 554 -7.05 12.09 13.55
C THR A 554 -8.40 12.15 12.84
N GLN A 555 -9.46 11.64 13.46
CA GLN A 555 -10.83 11.74 12.93
C GLN A 555 -11.26 13.20 12.75
N ARG A 556 -11.05 14.04 13.76
CA ARG A 556 -11.35 15.48 13.65
C ARG A 556 -10.49 16.17 12.59
N ALA A 557 -9.21 15.86 12.53
CA ALA A 557 -8.31 16.42 11.51
C ALA A 557 -8.73 16.03 10.09
N ALA A 558 -9.18 14.79 9.88
CA ALA A 558 -9.69 14.33 8.58
C ALA A 558 -11.00 15.04 8.18
N MET A 559 -11.88 15.33 9.15
CA MET A 559 -13.09 16.15 8.91
C MET A 559 -12.73 17.59 8.52
N ASP A 560 -11.80 18.21 9.24
CA ASP A 560 -11.32 19.56 8.93
C ASP A 560 -10.65 19.62 7.54
N ALA A 561 -9.85 18.58 7.19
CA ALA A 561 -9.25 18.46 5.86
C ALA A 561 -10.31 18.32 4.76
N GLY A 562 -11.36 17.53 5.00
CA GLY A 562 -12.49 17.40 4.09
C GLY A 562 -13.21 18.75 3.87
N ALA A 563 -13.51 19.46 4.95
CA ALA A 563 -14.14 20.78 4.89
C ALA A 563 -13.25 21.81 4.15
N LEU A 564 -11.93 21.75 4.38
CA LEU A 564 -10.95 22.56 3.64
C LEU A 564 -11.05 22.29 2.14
N ILE A 565 -10.96 21.03 1.72
CA ILE A 565 -11.01 20.64 0.31
C ILE A 565 -12.32 21.12 -0.33
N GLU A 566 -13.45 20.95 0.35
CA GLU A 566 -14.76 21.40 -0.14
C GLU A 566 -14.84 22.93 -0.28
N SER A 567 -14.18 23.69 0.61
CA SER A 567 -14.15 25.16 0.53
C SER A 567 -13.48 25.68 -0.75
N TYR A 568 -12.54 24.93 -1.32
CA TYR A 568 -11.88 25.28 -2.59
C TYR A 568 -12.76 25.00 -3.83
N SER A 569 -13.85 24.25 -3.68
CA SER A 569 -14.74 23.93 -4.80
C SER A 569 -15.37 25.17 -5.46
N ALA A 570 -15.58 26.23 -4.70
CA ALA A 570 -16.07 27.52 -5.24
C ALA A 570 -15.04 28.17 -6.19
N ARG A 571 -13.74 27.99 -5.93
CA ARG A 571 -12.63 28.58 -6.72
C ARG A 571 -12.20 27.66 -7.87
N LEU A 572 -12.12 26.35 -7.64
CA LEU A 572 -11.52 25.38 -8.54
C LEU A 572 -12.53 24.47 -9.24
N GLY A 573 -13.84 24.61 -8.94
CA GLY A 573 -14.84 23.63 -9.33
C GLY A 573 -14.74 22.35 -8.48
N THR A 574 -15.45 21.32 -8.87
CA THR A 574 -15.47 20.05 -8.12
C THR A 574 -14.07 19.44 -8.04
N ILE A 575 -13.50 19.41 -6.84
CA ILE A 575 -12.23 18.75 -6.57
C ILE A 575 -12.49 17.27 -6.33
N ARG A 576 -11.78 16.41 -7.03
CA ARG A 576 -11.79 14.98 -6.75
C ARG A 576 -10.82 14.68 -5.62
N TRP A 577 -11.31 13.91 -4.63
CA TRP A 577 -10.51 13.47 -3.52
C TRP A 577 -11.01 12.14 -2.99
N ILE A 578 -10.11 11.37 -2.37
CA ILE A 578 -10.50 10.11 -1.75
C ILE A 578 -11.09 10.42 -0.38
N ARG A 579 -12.36 10.14 -0.22
CA ARG A 579 -13.10 10.31 1.04
C ARG A 579 -12.90 9.08 1.91
N HIS A 580 -12.54 9.32 3.16
CA HIS A 580 -12.59 8.28 4.18
C HIS A 580 -14.05 8.00 4.58
N VAL A 581 -14.40 6.73 4.81
CA VAL A 581 -15.65 6.37 5.45
C VAL A 581 -15.54 6.71 6.93
N VAL A 582 -16.07 7.84 7.31
CA VAL A 582 -16.20 8.23 8.72
C VAL A 582 -17.56 7.75 9.20
N ASN A 583 -17.61 7.04 10.34
CA ASN A 583 -18.80 6.36 10.85
C ASN A 583 -20.06 7.20 11.09
N GLN A 584 -20.05 8.47 10.86
CA GLN A 584 -21.19 9.35 11.15
C GLN A 584 -21.75 10.09 9.94
N GLY A 585 -21.27 9.86 8.73
CA GLY A 585 -21.61 10.70 7.59
C GLY A 585 -21.97 10.01 6.29
N PHE A 586 -21.73 8.74 6.15
CA PHE A 586 -22.18 8.07 4.94
C PHE A 586 -23.68 7.86 5.00
N SER A 587 -24.39 8.66 4.22
CA SER A 587 -25.80 8.42 3.99
C SER A 587 -25.97 7.03 3.36
N ARG A 588 -27.10 6.41 3.59
CA ARG A 588 -27.47 5.10 3.01
C ARG A 588 -27.29 5.05 1.48
N LYS A 589 -27.24 6.19 0.79
CA LYS A 589 -26.96 6.33 -0.64
C LYS A 589 -25.51 6.06 -1.01
N GLU A 590 -24.57 6.35 -0.13
CA GLU A 590 -23.13 6.13 -0.36
C GLU A 590 -22.71 4.69 -0.01
N ASN A 591 -23.52 3.99 0.80
CA ASN A 591 -23.42 2.55 1.03
C ASN A 591 -24.12 1.69 -0.03
N LEU A 592 -24.78 2.29 -1.02
CA LEU A 592 -25.49 1.57 -2.09
C LEU A 592 -24.60 0.74 -3.02
N LEU A 593 -23.29 0.83 -2.87
CA LEU A 593 -22.35 -0.07 -3.50
C LEU A 593 -22.46 -1.51 -3.00
N TYR A 594 -22.99 -1.69 -1.80
CA TYR A 594 -22.94 -2.94 -1.08
C TYR A 594 -24.29 -3.37 -0.49
N THR A 595 -25.37 -2.68 -0.87
CA THR A 595 -26.75 -3.08 -0.50
C THR A 595 -27.59 -3.51 -1.69
#